data_e7fd34d876b552d356b93743038ff0f9
#
_entry.id   e7fd34d876b552d356b93743038ff0f9
#
_cell.length_a   1.000
_cell.length_b   1.000
_cell.length_c   1.000
_cell.angle_alpha   90.00
_cell.angle_beta   90.00
_cell.angle_gamma   90.00
#
_symmetry.space_group_name_H-M   'P 1'
#
loop_
_entity.id
_entity.type
_entity.pdbx_description
1 polymer ?
#
loop_
_entity_poly.entity_id
_entity_poly.type
_entity_poly.pdbx_seq_one_letter_code
_entity_poly.pdbx_strand_id
1 'polypeptide(L)'
;MAREQGQGSFARFFMQNLGSVKVHAIADAPVAAAHPAYPVLIFEPGLGPIATDYTTLAEDLASHGYMVVACTPTYSASVVVFPDGRIAWGTREGSVPDNASVEASNEILNRLINVWAADDVFVLNQLEKLNQTDSSGKFAGRLDLQSVGVFGHSFGGCTAAQACRLDSRFKAGVDIDGYPRGDVIQAGLSQPFMFIWSDHQVPPDVEGLQANRNTRAIYDKLNHGGYQITVHGARHFNFTDSGVFYSPFLRIEQALGPMDGPRTLMITTDYLRAFFDRYLKGSDEPLLKGPASQYPEAEFEAR
;
A
#
# COMPACT_ATOMS: atom_id res chain seq x y z
N MET A 1 1.71 -30.09 12.99
CA MET A 1 0.98 -30.89 11.98
C MET A 1 -0.56 -30.96 12.15
N ALA A 2 -1.16 -30.78 13.32
CA ALA A 2 -2.63 -30.92 13.48
C ALA A 2 -3.43 -29.61 13.29
N ARG A 3 -2.81 -28.43 13.19
CA ARG A 3 -3.49 -27.16 12.92
C ARG A 3 -3.61 -26.80 11.43
N GLU A 4 -2.83 -27.43 10.55
CA GLU A 4 -2.86 -27.17 9.10
C GLU A 4 -4.05 -27.80 8.37
N GLN A 5 -4.73 -28.80 8.95
CA GLN A 5 -5.78 -29.54 8.24
C GLN A 5 -7.17 -28.87 8.28
N GLY A 6 -7.45 -27.97 9.21
CA GLY A 6 -8.76 -27.30 9.31
C GLY A 6 -8.87 -25.99 8.53
N GLN A 7 -7.83 -25.19 8.56
CA GLN A 7 -7.79 -23.91 7.78
C GLN A 7 -7.57 -24.16 6.28
N GLY A 8 -6.85 -25.22 5.91
CA GLY A 8 -6.55 -25.54 4.52
C GLY A 8 -7.78 -25.89 3.65
N SER A 9 -8.85 -26.43 4.23
CA SER A 9 -10.04 -26.84 3.43
C SER A 9 -10.90 -25.63 3.04
N PHE A 10 -11.09 -24.68 3.95
CA PHE A 10 -11.92 -23.50 3.70
C PHE A 10 -11.18 -22.49 2.79
N ALA A 11 -9.94 -22.18 3.10
CA ALA A 11 -9.09 -21.37 2.25
C ALA A 11 -8.94 -21.97 0.85
N ARG A 12 -8.76 -23.29 0.73
CA ARG A 12 -8.67 -24.00 -0.55
C ARG A 12 -9.95 -23.91 -1.36
N PHE A 13 -11.12 -23.96 -0.73
CA PHE A 13 -12.41 -23.80 -1.41
C PHE A 13 -12.58 -22.41 -2.01
N PHE A 14 -12.18 -21.34 -1.29
CA PHE A 14 -12.21 -19.98 -1.81
C PHE A 14 -11.14 -19.75 -2.88
N MET A 15 -9.92 -20.27 -2.69
CA MET A 15 -8.82 -20.12 -3.64
C MET A 15 -9.04 -20.89 -4.95
N GLN A 16 -9.85 -21.93 -4.97
CA GLN A 16 -10.18 -22.66 -6.19
C GLN A 16 -10.94 -21.85 -7.24
N ASN A 17 -11.59 -20.76 -6.83
CA ASN A 17 -12.38 -19.90 -7.71
C ASN A 17 -11.72 -18.57 -8.04
N LEU A 18 -10.53 -18.26 -7.50
CA LEU A 18 -9.83 -17.01 -7.82
C LEU A 18 -9.56 -16.82 -9.31
N GLY A 19 -9.31 -17.91 -10.05
CA GLY A 19 -9.17 -17.86 -11.51
C GLY A 19 -10.45 -17.47 -12.27
N SER A 20 -11.62 -17.43 -11.61
CA SER A 20 -12.87 -16.97 -12.21
C SER A 20 -13.16 -15.49 -11.94
N VAL A 21 -12.37 -14.84 -11.08
CA VAL A 21 -12.49 -13.41 -10.81
C VAL A 21 -12.06 -12.66 -12.05
N LYS A 22 -12.97 -11.83 -12.54
CA LYS A 22 -12.69 -10.99 -13.72
C LYS A 22 -11.99 -9.72 -13.26
N VAL A 23 -10.84 -9.48 -13.84
CA VAL A 23 -10.07 -8.24 -13.70
C VAL A 23 -10.11 -7.46 -15.00
N HIS A 24 -9.85 -6.16 -14.97
CA HIS A 24 -9.79 -5.33 -16.18
C HIS A 24 -8.40 -5.37 -16.83
N ALA A 25 -7.39 -5.79 -16.09
CA ALA A 25 -6.02 -5.91 -16.58
C ALA A 25 -5.91 -6.95 -17.69
N ILE A 26 -5.18 -6.61 -18.74
CA ILE A 26 -4.85 -7.49 -19.87
C ILE A 26 -3.38 -7.86 -19.76
N ALA A 27 -3.11 -9.17 -19.68
CA ALA A 27 -1.74 -9.65 -19.65
C ALA A 27 -0.96 -9.17 -20.89
N ASP A 28 0.27 -8.74 -20.66
CA ASP A 28 1.19 -8.26 -21.71
C ASP A 28 0.69 -7.09 -22.57
N ALA A 29 -0.33 -6.35 -22.11
CA ALA A 29 -0.81 -5.17 -22.81
C ALA A 29 0.34 -4.20 -23.14
N PRO A 30 0.32 -3.54 -24.31
CA PRO A 30 1.28 -2.49 -24.62
C PRO A 30 1.03 -1.27 -23.71
N VAL A 31 2.08 -0.50 -23.43
CA VAL A 31 1.94 0.79 -22.75
C VAL A 31 1.10 1.72 -23.62
N ALA A 32 0.08 2.34 -23.06
CA ALA A 32 -0.81 3.26 -23.77
C ALA A 32 -0.02 4.40 -24.44
N ALA A 33 -0.41 4.74 -25.68
CA ALA A 33 0.31 5.73 -26.49
C ALA A 33 -0.10 7.19 -26.22
N ALA A 34 -1.07 7.43 -25.29
CA ALA A 34 -1.62 8.75 -25.02
C ALA A 34 -0.59 9.76 -24.53
N HIS A 35 0.43 9.31 -23.81
CA HIS A 35 1.53 10.13 -23.32
C HIS A 35 2.89 9.50 -23.67
N PRO A 36 3.96 10.30 -23.82
CA PRO A 36 5.29 9.78 -24.07
C PRO A 36 5.84 8.94 -22.92
N ALA A 37 5.58 9.37 -21.67
CA ALA A 37 5.91 8.65 -20.44
C ALA A 37 4.83 8.87 -19.38
N TYR A 38 4.82 8.03 -18.37
CA TYR A 38 3.84 8.05 -17.27
C TYR A 38 4.54 8.12 -15.93
N PRO A 39 4.00 8.90 -14.94
CA PRO A 39 4.45 8.86 -13.57
C PRO A 39 4.43 7.44 -13.01
N VAL A 40 5.36 7.14 -12.12
CA VAL A 40 5.53 5.81 -11.54
C VAL A 40 5.06 5.80 -10.09
N LEU A 41 4.30 4.79 -9.73
CA LEU A 41 3.90 4.51 -8.34
C LEU A 41 4.43 3.14 -7.94
N ILE A 42 5.28 3.10 -6.91
CA ILE A 42 5.73 1.86 -6.29
C ILE A 42 4.77 1.53 -5.16
N PHE A 43 4.26 0.30 -5.13
CA PHE A 43 3.28 -0.17 -4.16
C PHE A 43 3.83 -1.34 -3.35
N GLU A 44 3.70 -1.25 -2.03
CA GLU A 44 4.03 -2.31 -1.08
C GLU A 44 2.76 -2.84 -0.37
N PRO A 45 2.53 -4.17 -0.38
CA PRO A 45 1.43 -4.78 0.36
C PRO A 45 1.66 -4.75 1.87
N GLY A 46 0.69 -5.26 2.64
CA GLY A 46 0.87 -5.54 4.06
C GLY A 46 1.82 -6.72 4.31
N LEU A 47 2.20 -6.91 5.58
CA LEU A 47 3.00 -8.07 6.00
C LEU A 47 2.15 -9.35 5.91
N GLY A 48 2.54 -10.27 5.03
CA GLY A 48 1.83 -11.51 4.72
C GLY A 48 1.04 -11.50 3.41
N PRO A 49 0.19 -10.49 3.11
CA PRO A 49 -0.43 -10.32 1.81
C PRO A 49 0.54 -10.28 0.63
N ILE A 50 0.00 -10.48 -0.57
CA ILE A 50 0.72 -10.40 -1.84
C ILE A 50 0.18 -9.23 -2.68
N ALA A 51 0.94 -8.77 -3.66
CA ALA A 51 0.55 -7.61 -4.47
C ALA A 51 -0.82 -7.76 -5.15
N THR A 52 -1.20 -8.98 -5.53
CA THR A 52 -2.50 -9.27 -6.16
C THR A 52 -3.71 -9.16 -5.23
N ASP A 53 -3.50 -9.02 -3.91
CA ASP A 53 -4.58 -8.74 -2.97
C ASP A 53 -5.06 -7.27 -3.03
N TYR A 54 -4.47 -6.46 -3.93
CA TYR A 54 -4.72 -5.02 -4.12
C TYR A 54 -4.91 -4.67 -5.61
N THR A 55 -5.40 -5.62 -6.40
CA THR A 55 -5.62 -5.44 -7.84
C THR A 55 -6.51 -4.25 -8.15
N THR A 56 -7.56 -4.03 -7.37
CA THR A 56 -8.48 -2.89 -7.53
C THR A 56 -7.75 -1.54 -7.45
N LEU A 57 -6.87 -1.35 -6.47
CA LEU A 57 -6.08 -0.12 -6.34
C LEU A 57 -5.13 0.07 -7.52
N ALA A 58 -4.45 -1.00 -7.93
CA ALA A 58 -3.48 -0.96 -9.03
C ALA A 58 -4.15 -0.68 -10.38
N GLU A 59 -5.29 -1.33 -10.68
CA GLU A 59 -6.04 -1.11 -11.91
C GLU A 59 -6.62 0.30 -11.99
N ASP A 60 -7.17 0.83 -10.88
CA ASP A 60 -7.70 2.19 -10.86
C ASP A 60 -6.60 3.21 -11.18
N LEU A 61 -5.48 3.17 -10.47
CA LEU A 61 -4.36 4.09 -10.69
C LEU A 61 -3.78 3.95 -12.11
N ALA A 62 -3.62 2.72 -12.62
CA ALA A 62 -3.14 2.48 -13.97
C ALA A 62 -4.11 3.06 -15.03
N SER A 63 -5.42 2.92 -14.83
CA SER A 63 -6.45 3.46 -15.73
C SER A 63 -6.44 5.00 -15.77
N HIS A 64 -5.89 5.63 -14.73
CA HIS A 64 -5.72 7.08 -14.62
C HIS A 64 -4.33 7.58 -15.00
N GLY A 65 -3.54 6.75 -15.70
CA GLY A 65 -2.28 7.15 -16.34
C GLY A 65 -1.09 7.12 -15.39
N TYR A 66 -0.99 6.08 -14.58
CA TYR A 66 0.19 5.73 -13.80
C TYR A 66 0.79 4.42 -14.25
N MET A 67 2.11 4.27 -14.11
CA MET A 67 2.77 2.98 -14.08
C MET A 67 2.81 2.50 -12.64
N VAL A 68 2.00 1.50 -12.30
CA VAL A 68 2.00 0.92 -10.96
C VAL A 68 2.92 -0.29 -10.93
N VAL A 69 3.91 -0.23 -10.05
CA VAL A 69 4.91 -1.29 -9.83
C VAL A 69 4.62 -1.89 -8.45
N ALA A 70 3.89 -2.99 -8.43
CA ALA A 70 3.51 -3.66 -7.19
C ALA A 70 4.57 -4.68 -6.80
N CYS A 71 5.14 -4.50 -5.61
CA CYS A 71 6.13 -5.39 -5.03
C CYS A 71 5.46 -6.55 -4.27
N THR A 72 6.14 -7.67 -4.13
CA THR A 72 5.77 -8.74 -3.22
C THR A 72 7.01 -9.14 -2.44
N PRO A 73 7.18 -8.66 -1.20
CA PRO A 73 8.40 -8.85 -0.42
C PRO A 73 8.67 -10.33 -0.15
N THR A 74 9.73 -10.86 -0.78
CA THR A 74 10.10 -12.27 -0.68
C THR A 74 10.41 -12.63 0.78
N TYR A 75 9.89 -13.76 1.23
CA TYR A 75 9.95 -14.30 2.59
C TYR A 75 9.07 -13.58 3.62
N SER A 76 8.58 -12.38 3.36
CA SER A 76 7.62 -11.68 4.20
C SER A 76 6.17 -11.85 3.71
N ALA A 77 5.97 -11.97 2.40
CA ALA A 77 4.70 -12.36 1.81
C ALA A 77 4.43 -13.86 2.05
N SER A 78 3.16 -14.25 2.07
CA SER A 78 2.74 -15.64 2.26
C SER A 78 3.33 -16.58 1.22
N VAL A 79 3.43 -16.12 -0.04
CA VAL A 79 4.04 -16.86 -1.14
C VAL A 79 4.50 -15.92 -2.23
N VAL A 80 5.65 -16.23 -2.85
CA VAL A 80 6.15 -15.59 -4.07
C VAL A 80 6.43 -16.66 -5.10
N VAL A 81 5.88 -16.51 -6.30
CA VAL A 81 6.16 -17.39 -7.44
C VAL A 81 7.01 -16.61 -8.44
N PHE A 82 8.25 -17.05 -8.63
CA PHE A 82 9.16 -16.41 -9.58
C PHE A 82 8.89 -16.84 -11.02
N PRO A 83 9.30 -16.03 -12.04
CA PRO A 83 9.10 -16.36 -13.46
C PRO A 83 9.72 -17.68 -13.88
N ASP A 84 10.76 -18.15 -13.20
CA ASP A 84 11.42 -19.44 -13.44
C ASP A 84 10.70 -20.64 -12.76
N GLY A 85 9.56 -20.40 -12.13
CA GLY A 85 8.75 -21.40 -11.44
C GLY A 85 9.21 -21.71 -10.01
N ARG A 86 10.26 -21.09 -9.50
CA ARG A 86 10.63 -21.22 -8.08
C ARG A 86 9.55 -20.62 -7.21
N ILE A 87 9.30 -21.25 -6.06
CA ILE A 87 8.34 -20.77 -5.05
C ILE A 87 9.10 -20.45 -3.77
N ALA A 88 8.93 -19.24 -3.27
CA ALA A 88 9.38 -18.84 -1.94
C ALA A 88 8.17 -18.65 -1.03
N TRP A 89 8.16 -19.30 0.10
CA TRP A 89 7.14 -19.15 1.14
C TRP A 89 7.59 -18.13 2.18
N GLY A 90 6.62 -17.54 2.86
CA GLY A 90 6.90 -16.72 4.03
C GLY A 90 7.72 -17.48 5.07
N THR A 91 8.68 -16.83 5.69
CA THR A 91 9.56 -17.42 6.70
C THR A 91 9.37 -16.76 8.06
N ARG A 92 9.90 -17.41 9.09
CA ARG A 92 9.88 -16.87 10.44
C ARG A 92 10.69 -15.56 10.55
N GLU A 93 11.73 -15.43 9.77
CA GLU A 93 12.62 -14.25 9.74
C GLU A 93 11.96 -13.07 9.02
N GLY A 94 11.03 -13.36 8.08
CA GLY A 94 10.27 -12.37 7.31
C GLY A 94 8.91 -12.01 7.92
N SER A 95 8.54 -12.56 9.07
CA SER A 95 7.25 -12.33 9.73
C SER A 95 7.40 -12.16 11.24
N VAL A 96 6.33 -11.73 11.90
CA VAL A 96 6.23 -11.72 13.36
C VAL A 96 5.56 -13.01 13.82
N PRO A 97 6.21 -13.84 14.65
CA PRO A 97 5.57 -15.04 15.21
C PRO A 97 4.38 -14.69 16.12
N ASP A 98 3.31 -15.48 16.06
CA ASP A 98 2.08 -15.26 16.86
C ASP A 98 2.33 -15.19 18.37
N ASN A 99 3.41 -15.83 18.87
CA ASN A 99 3.77 -15.87 20.27
C ASN A 99 4.95 -14.96 20.64
N ALA A 100 5.33 -14.04 19.76
CA ALA A 100 6.38 -13.07 20.06
C ALA A 100 5.92 -12.09 21.14
N SER A 101 6.84 -11.70 22.03
CA SER A 101 6.57 -10.57 22.93
C SER A 101 6.48 -9.26 22.14
N VAL A 102 5.92 -8.22 22.74
CA VAL A 102 5.83 -6.90 22.11
C VAL A 102 7.23 -6.37 21.74
N GLU A 103 8.22 -6.57 22.62
CA GLU A 103 9.60 -6.16 22.39
C GLU A 103 10.22 -6.90 21.21
N ALA A 104 10.07 -8.24 21.16
CA ALA A 104 10.56 -9.06 20.06
C ALA A 104 9.88 -8.72 18.74
N SER A 105 8.56 -8.47 18.77
CA SER A 105 7.80 -8.01 17.59
C SER A 105 8.33 -6.67 17.07
N ASN A 106 8.56 -5.71 17.95
CA ASN A 106 9.10 -4.41 17.59
C ASN A 106 10.52 -4.51 17.02
N GLU A 107 11.37 -5.37 17.56
CA GLU A 107 12.72 -5.59 17.02
C GLU A 107 12.68 -6.16 15.61
N ILE A 108 11.85 -7.18 15.38
CA ILE A 108 11.63 -7.77 14.06
C ILE A 108 11.12 -6.73 13.06
N LEU A 109 10.06 -6.00 13.42
CA LEU A 109 9.44 -5.01 12.54
C LEU A 109 10.40 -3.84 12.25
N ASN A 110 11.20 -3.39 13.22
CA ASN A 110 12.21 -2.34 13.01
C ASN A 110 13.35 -2.80 12.11
N ARG A 111 13.66 -4.09 12.09
CA ARG A 111 14.62 -4.66 11.12
C ARG A 111 13.98 -4.72 9.73
N LEU A 112 12.78 -5.27 9.63
CA LEU A 112 12.08 -5.46 8.35
C LEU A 112 11.80 -4.13 7.64
N ILE A 113 11.43 -3.06 8.35
CA ILE A 113 11.14 -1.77 7.73
C ILE A 113 12.34 -1.24 6.92
N ASN A 114 13.56 -1.43 7.42
CA ASN A 114 14.75 -0.99 6.71
C ASN A 114 15.06 -1.87 5.49
N VAL A 115 14.74 -3.17 5.55
CA VAL A 115 14.88 -4.07 4.42
C VAL A 115 13.91 -3.68 3.30
N TRP A 116 12.62 -3.57 3.61
CA TRP A 116 11.61 -3.25 2.62
C TRP A 116 11.81 -1.86 1.99
N ALA A 117 12.14 -0.85 2.80
CA ALA A 117 12.43 0.48 2.27
C ALA A 117 13.69 0.49 1.38
N ALA A 118 14.68 -0.36 1.66
CA ALA A 118 15.83 -0.53 0.77
C ALA A 118 15.45 -1.30 -0.52
N ASP A 119 14.49 -2.22 -0.44
CA ASP A 119 13.94 -2.91 -1.61
C ASP A 119 13.20 -1.93 -2.52
N ASP A 120 12.43 -0.96 -1.99
CA ASP A 120 11.81 0.11 -2.78
C ASP A 120 12.86 0.94 -3.54
N VAL A 121 13.95 1.31 -2.87
CA VAL A 121 15.07 2.02 -3.51
C VAL A 121 15.73 1.15 -4.58
N PHE A 122 15.88 -0.16 -4.31
CA PHE A 122 16.41 -1.10 -5.30
C PHE A 122 15.49 -1.20 -6.52
N VAL A 123 14.16 -1.31 -6.32
CA VAL A 123 13.18 -1.34 -7.40
C VAL A 123 13.28 -0.07 -8.24
N LEU A 124 13.35 1.11 -7.62
CA LEU A 124 13.53 2.36 -8.34
C LEU A 124 14.81 2.36 -9.19
N ASN A 125 15.92 1.83 -8.68
CA ASN A 125 17.17 1.68 -9.45
C ASN A 125 17.02 0.71 -10.64
N GLN A 126 16.20 -0.35 -10.51
CA GLN A 126 15.92 -1.25 -11.62
C GLN A 126 15.01 -0.59 -12.67
N LEU A 127 14.05 0.23 -12.24
CA LEU A 127 13.20 1.00 -13.16
C LEU A 127 13.99 2.04 -13.97
N GLU A 128 15.01 2.67 -13.38
CA GLU A 128 15.93 3.55 -14.11
C GLU A 128 16.65 2.78 -15.23
N LYS A 129 17.16 1.58 -14.94
CA LYS A 129 17.82 0.72 -15.95
C LYS A 129 16.83 0.27 -17.00
N LEU A 130 15.63 -0.17 -16.60
CA LEU A 130 14.58 -0.62 -17.50
C LEU A 130 14.18 0.50 -18.47
N ASN A 131 14.03 1.74 -17.96
CA ASN A 131 13.69 2.90 -18.76
C ASN A 131 14.77 3.26 -19.80
N GLN A 132 16.04 2.90 -19.54
CA GLN A 132 17.15 3.13 -20.46
C GLN A 132 17.33 1.99 -21.49
N THR A 133 17.18 0.73 -21.05
CA THR A 133 17.67 -0.43 -21.78
C THR A 133 16.70 -1.62 -21.77
N ASP A 134 15.39 -1.37 -21.82
CA ASP A 134 14.42 -2.45 -21.92
C ASP A 134 14.54 -3.18 -23.27
N SER A 135 15.02 -4.44 -23.23
CA SER A 135 15.17 -5.28 -24.41
C SER A 135 13.82 -5.64 -25.07
N SER A 136 12.71 -5.58 -24.33
CA SER A 136 11.37 -5.79 -24.89
C SER A 136 10.86 -4.58 -25.67
N GLY A 137 11.47 -3.40 -25.48
CA GLY A 137 11.03 -2.13 -26.05
C GLY A 137 9.70 -1.61 -25.49
N LYS A 138 9.14 -2.28 -24.48
CA LYS A 138 7.83 -1.93 -23.91
C LYS A 138 7.94 -0.71 -22.98
N PHE A 139 8.99 -0.64 -22.16
CA PHE A 139 9.12 0.37 -21.09
C PHE A 139 10.23 1.42 -21.35
N ALA A 140 11.11 1.18 -22.33
CA ALA A 140 12.19 2.12 -22.63
C ALA A 140 11.65 3.53 -22.98
N GLY A 141 12.04 4.54 -22.21
CA GLY A 141 11.58 5.91 -22.35
C GLY A 141 10.12 6.15 -21.96
N ARG A 142 9.45 5.15 -21.31
CA ARG A 142 8.02 5.22 -20.99
C ARG A 142 7.73 5.51 -19.51
N LEU A 143 8.76 5.54 -18.67
CA LEU A 143 8.67 5.81 -17.24
C LEU A 143 9.11 7.25 -16.96
N ASP A 144 8.21 8.08 -16.42
CA ASP A 144 8.58 9.39 -15.91
C ASP A 144 9.15 9.26 -14.50
N LEU A 145 10.45 9.07 -14.45
CA LEU A 145 11.20 8.90 -13.19
C LEU A 145 11.51 10.22 -12.46
N GLN A 146 11.04 11.36 -12.99
CA GLN A 146 11.03 12.62 -12.24
C GLN A 146 9.77 12.76 -11.38
N SER A 147 8.74 11.93 -11.65
CA SER A 147 7.44 11.92 -11.00
C SER A 147 7.17 10.54 -10.40
N VAL A 148 7.95 10.17 -9.36
CA VAL A 148 7.82 8.87 -8.68
C VAL A 148 7.16 9.05 -7.33
N GLY A 149 6.08 8.30 -7.08
CA GLY A 149 5.44 8.16 -5.78
C GLY A 149 5.64 6.76 -5.20
N VAL A 150 5.46 6.64 -3.88
CA VAL A 150 5.47 5.36 -3.18
C VAL A 150 4.28 5.29 -2.23
N PHE A 151 3.61 4.14 -2.17
CA PHE A 151 2.49 3.95 -1.27
C PHE A 151 2.37 2.49 -0.87
N GLY A 152 1.65 2.25 0.21
CA GLY A 152 1.42 0.88 0.63
C GLY A 152 0.32 0.78 1.68
N HIS A 153 -0.06 -0.46 1.97
CA HIS A 153 -1.04 -0.78 2.99
C HIS A 153 -0.35 -1.41 4.21
N SER A 154 -0.81 -1.06 5.42
CA SER A 154 -0.31 -1.69 6.65
C SER A 154 1.21 -1.50 6.77
N PHE A 155 1.98 -2.58 6.86
CA PHE A 155 3.44 -2.51 6.91
C PHE A 155 4.06 -1.88 5.65
N GLY A 156 3.43 -2.07 4.47
CA GLY A 156 3.82 -1.39 3.24
C GLY A 156 3.62 0.13 3.31
N GLY A 157 2.59 0.62 4.02
CA GLY A 157 2.39 2.05 4.27
C GLY A 157 3.50 2.65 5.13
N CYS A 158 3.88 1.94 6.22
CA CYS A 158 5.06 2.31 7.01
C CYS A 158 6.33 2.35 6.16
N THR A 159 6.48 1.37 5.24
CA THR A 159 7.61 1.27 4.32
C THR A 159 7.67 2.48 3.41
N ALA A 160 6.53 2.93 2.85
CA ALA A 160 6.46 4.10 2.00
C ALA A 160 7.00 5.37 2.72
N ALA A 161 6.66 5.55 3.99
CA ALA A 161 7.20 6.66 4.79
C ALA A 161 8.72 6.56 4.96
N GLN A 162 9.23 5.36 5.29
CA GLN A 162 10.67 5.14 5.44
C GLN A 162 11.41 5.24 4.10
N ALA A 163 10.84 4.78 2.98
CA ALA A 163 11.40 4.91 1.64
C ALA A 163 11.52 6.39 1.21
N CYS A 164 10.48 7.20 1.44
CA CYS A 164 10.56 8.66 1.23
C CYS A 164 11.68 9.31 2.06
N ARG A 165 11.90 8.82 3.28
CA ARG A 165 13.00 9.30 4.14
C ARG A 165 14.37 8.93 3.60
N LEU A 166 14.50 7.74 2.99
CA LEU A 166 15.79 7.22 2.50
C LEU A 166 16.18 7.79 1.14
N ASP A 167 15.21 8.08 0.26
CA ASP A 167 15.51 8.47 -1.12
C ASP A 167 14.62 9.62 -1.59
N SER A 168 15.23 10.76 -1.89
CA SER A 168 14.56 11.97 -2.35
C SER A 168 13.99 11.89 -3.79
N ARG A 169 14.25 10.81 -4.51
CA ARG A 169 13.62 10.55 -5.82
C ARG A 169 12.14 10.22 -5.66
N PHE A 170 11.70 9.70 -4.52
CA PHE A 170 10.29 9.65 -4.16
C PHE A 170 9.78 11.08 -3.91
N LYS A 171 8.81 11.53 -4.71
CA LYS A 171 8.29 12.90 -4.68
C LYS A 171 7.08 13.06 -3.78
N ALA A 172 6.35 11.98 -3.52
CA ALA A 172 5.17 11.94 -2.67
C ALA A 172 4.97 10.52 -2.14
N GLY A 173 4.37 10.38 -0.96
CA GLY A 173 4.09 9.06 -0.38
C GLY A 173 2.75 8.98 0.31
N VAL A 174 2.19 7.76 0.40
CA VAL A 174 0.95 7.49 1.13
C VAL A 174 1.08 6.23 1.97
N ASP A 175 0.65 6.36 3.22
CA ASP A 175 0.47 5.25 4.17
C ASP A 175 -1.03 4.95 4.32
N ILE A 176 -1.45 3.74 3.93
CA ILE A 176 -2.81 3.25 4.11
C ILE A 176 -2.81 2.33 5.32
N ASP A 177 -3.32 2.81 6.44
CA ASP A 177 -3.59 2.07 7.68
C ASP A 177 -2.35 1.36 8.27
N GLY A 178 -1.16 1.96 8.10
CA GLY A 178 0.10 1.46 8.64
C GLY A 178 0.50 2.17 9.93
N TYR A 179 1.24 1.49 10.79
CA TYR A 179 1.76 2.06 12.03
C TYR A 179 3.21 2.51 11.83
N PRO A 180 3.50 3.83 11.64
CA PRO A 180 4.82 4.32 11.27
C PRO A 180 5.95 3.84 12.16
N ARG A 181 7.04 3.38 11.51
CA ARG A 181 8.26 2.84 12.13
C ARG A 181 9.50 3.38 11.42
N GLY A 182 10.66 3.19 12.01
CA GLY A 182 11.92 3.63 11.44
C GLY A 182 12.37 5.01 11.92
N ASP A 183 13.47 5.49 11.38
CA ASP A 183 14.06 6.78 11.75
C ASP A 183 13.26 7.98 11.18
N VAL A 184 12.36 7.73 10.24
CA VAL A 184 11.42 8.72 9.71
C VAL A 184 10.61 9.40 10.81
N ILE A 185 10.31 8.71 11.92
CA ILE A 185 9.57 9.26 13.07
C ILE A 185 10.31 10.46 13.67
N GLN A 186 11.62 10.34 13.85
CA GLN A 186 12.44 11.41 14.38
C GLN A 186 12.87 12.41 13.32
N ALA A 187 13.22 11.95 12.13
CA ALA A 187 13.71 12.79 11.05
C ALA A 187 12.60 13.63 10.39
N GLY A 188 11.38 13.09 10.30
CA GLY A 188 10.29 13.66 9.49
C GLY A 188 10.53 13.44 8.00
N LEU A 189 9.66 14.05 7.19
CA LEU A 189 9.69 14.00 5.73
C LEU A 189 9.77 15.39 5.14
N SER A 190 10.47 15.53 4.02
CA SER A 190 10.49 16.73 3.19
C SER A 190 9.46 16.67 2.06
N GLN A 191 9.02 15.48 1.70
CA GLN A 191 8.04 15.25 0.65
C GLN A 191 6.61 15.40 1.21
N PRO A 192 5.63 15.77 0.38
CA PRO A 192 4.22 15.61 0.70
C PRO A 192 3.91 14.18 1.10
N PHE A 193 3.08 14.01 2.13
CA PHE A 193 2.72 12.71 2.63
C PHE A 193 1.26 12.66 3.12
N MET A 194 0.55 11.59 2.77
CA MET A 194 -0.82 11.37 3.20
C MET A 194 -0.93 10.08 4.02
N PHE A 195 -1.73 10.14 5.07
CA PHE A 195 -2.15 8.98 5.86
C PHE A 195 -3.63 8.72 5.62
N ILE A 196 -4.00 7.50 5.29
CA ILE A 196 -5.39 7.04 5.19
C ILE A 196 -5.61 6.01 6.30
N TRP A 197 -6.58 6.23 7.16
CA TRP A 197 -6.84 5.43 8.35
C TRP A 197 -8.17 4.70 8.28
N SER A 198 -8.21 3.50 8.83
CA SER A 198 -9.43 2.84 9.22
C SER A 198 -9.99 3.43 10.52
N ASP A 199 -11.20 3.04 10.87
CA ASP A 199 -11.85 3.38 12.12
C ASP A 199 -11.26 2.50 13.24
N HIS A 200 -10.18 2.98 13.85
CA HIS A 200 -9.48 2.24 14.90
C HIS A 200 -10.36 2.08 16.15
N GLN A 201 -10.04 1.08 16.98
CA GLN A 201 -10.74 0.86 18.25
C GLN A 201 -10.66 2.10 19.16
N VAL A 202 -11.80 2.46 19.75
CA VAL A 202 -11.89 3.55 20.72
C VAL A 202 -12.31 2.95 22.08
N PRO A 203 -11.49 3.06 23.13
CA PRO A 203 -10.16 3.66 23.17
C PRO A 203 -9.10 2.80 22.48
N PRO A 204 -8.06 3.42 21.89
CA PRO A 204 -6.97 2.67 21.26
C PRO A 204 -6.17 1.90 22.31
N ASP A 205 -5.68 0.73 21.93
CA ASP A 205 -4.74 -0.04 22.74
C ASP A 205 -3.35 0.64 22.80
N VAL A 206 -2.39 0.01 23.48
CA VAL A 206 -1.03 0.55 23.65
C VAL A 206 -0.33 0.74 22.30
N GLU A 207 -0.53 -0.19 21.35
CA GLU A 207 0.08 -0.13 20.04
C GLU A 207 -0.55 0.99 19.18
N GLY A 208 -1.87 1.13 19.20
CA GLY A 208 -2.59 2.24 18.55
C GLY A 208 -2.21 3.60 19.12
N LEU A 209 -2.04 3.71 20.45
CA LEU A 209 -1.54 4.94 21.06
C LEU A 209 -0.11 5.29 20.59
N GLN A 210 0.76 4.29 20.44
CA GLN A 210 2.10 4.52 19.93
C GLN A 210 2.09 4.91 18.45
N ALA A 211 1.26 4.25 17.64
CA ALA A 211 1.06 4.58 16.23
C ALA A 211 0.59 6.02 16.06
N ASN A 212 -0.40 6.45 16.83
CA ASN A 212 -0.90 7.83 16.82
C ASN A 212 0.22 8.84 17.15
N ARG A 213 1.05 8.55 18.16
CA ARG A 213 2.20 9.41 18.49
C ARG A 213 3.22 9.46 17.36
N ASN A 214 3.55 8.33 16.75
CA ASN A 214 4.51 8.24 15.66
C ASN A 214 4.01 8.99 14.41
N THR A 215 2.74 8.80 14.05
CA THR A 215 2.10 9.52 12.96
C THR A 215 2.14 11.03 13.19
N ARG A 216 1.72 11.47 14.38
CA ARG A 216 1.73 12.89 14.72
C ARG A 216 3.15 13.48 14.67
N ALA A 217 4.16 12.72 15.11
CA ALA A 217 5.55 13.13 15.07
C ALA A 217 6.08 13.35 13.64
N ILE A 218 5.58 12.59 12.66
CA ILE A 218 5.89 12.79 11.24
C ILE A 218 5.02 13.93 10.68
N TYR A 219 3.71 13.86 10.89
CA TYR A 219 2.73 14.81 10.35
C TYR A 219 3.05 16.25 10.77
N ASP A 220 3.36 16.48 12.04
CA ASP A 220 3.67 17.82 12.56
C ASP A 220 4.96 18.42 11.99
N LYS A 221 5.79 17.64 11.33
CA LYS A 221 7.01 18.10 10.64
C LYS A 221 6.82 18.30 9.14
N LEU A 222 5.68 17.88 8.57
CA LEU A 222 5.39 18.11 7.17
C LEU A 222 5.20 19.61 6.94
N ASN A 223 6.06 20.21 6.11
CA ASN A 223 5.98 21.63 5.78
C ASN A 223 5.12 21.91 4.55
N HIS A 224 4.88 20.89 3.73
CA HIS A 224 4.13 20.98 2.48
C HIS A 224 3.29 19.71 2.27
N GLY A 225 1.97 19.87 2.18
CA GLY A 225 1.08 18.80 1.77
C GLY A 225 1.02 17.61 2.71
N GLY A 226 0.72 17.86 3.98
CA GLY A 226 0.35 16.83 4.96
C GLY A 226 -1.15 16.61 4.96
N TYR A 227 -1.59 15.34 4.87
CA TYR A 227 -3.00 14.97 4.92
C TYR A 227 -3.22 13.77 5.83
N GLN A 228 -4.37 13.77 6.50
CA GLN A 228 -4.89 12.61 7.20
C GLN A 228 -6.36 12.43 6.83
N ILE A 229 -6.72 11.23 6.43
CA ILE A 229 -8.07 10.85 6.02
C ILE A 229 -8.47 9.65 6.86
N THR A 230 -9.50 9.78 7.70
CA THR A 230 -10.06 8.64 8.43
C THR A 230 -11.34 8.20 7.77
N VAL A 231 -11.42 6.94 7.33
CA VAL A 231 -12.60 6.35 6.70
C VAL A 231 -13.42 5.63 7.75
N HIS A 232 -14.46 6.30 8.26
CA HIS A 232 -15.32 5.78 9.31
C HIS A 232 -16.09 4.54 8.87
N GLY A 233 -16.12 3.54 9.75
CA GLY A 233 -16.73 2.24 9.48
C GLY A 233 -15.83 1.27 8.69
N ALA A 234 -14.71 1.71 8.13
CA ALA A 234 -13.71 0.82 7.58
C ALA A 234 -12.86 0.16 8.68
N ARG A 235 -12.36 -1.03 8.40
CA ARG A 235 -11.35 -1.74 9.19
C ARG A 235 -10.16 -2.08 8.29
N HIS A 236 -9.11 -2.59 8.90
CA HIS A 236 -7.82 -2.82 8.26
C HIS A 236 -7.89 -3.48 6.88
N PHE A 237 -8.63 -4.57 6.72
CA PHE A 237 -8.73 -5.28 5.44
C PHE A 237 -9.79 -4.74 4.48
N ASN A 238 -10.53 -3.68 4.84
CA ASN A 238 -11.38 -2.99 3.87
C ASN A 238 -10.58 -2.27 2.76
N PHE A 239 -9.30 -1.99 2.99
CA PHE A 239 -8.39 -1.39 2.02
C PHE A 239 -7.76 -2.39 1.05
N THR A 240 -8.16 -3.64 1.10
CA THR A 240 -7.72 -4.73 0.21
C THR A 240 -8.90 -5.26 -0.60
N ASP A 241 -8.61 -6.06 -1.62
CA ASP A 241 -9.66 -6.73 -2.41
C ASP A 241 -10.48 -7.73 -1.57
N SER A 242 -10.03 -8.08 -0.35
CA SER A 242 -10.82 -8.87 0.60
C SER A 242 -12.18 -8.22 0.91
N GLY A 243 -12.24 -6.89 0.94
CA GLY A 243 -13.49 -6.14 1.13
C GLY A 243 -14.52 -6.38 0.01
N VAL A 244 -14.06 -6.78 -1.18
CA VAL A 244 -14.91 -7.08 -2.33
C VAL A 244 -15.30 -8.55 -2.39
N PHE A 245 -14.37 -9.46 -2.07
CA PHE A 245 -14.57 -10.91 -2.21
C PHE A 245 -15.33 -11.54 -1.07
N TYR A 246 -15.16 -11.04 0.14
CA TYR A 246 -15.87 -11.59 1.29
C TYR A 246 -17.30 -11.05 1.33
N SER A 247 -18.23 -11.93 1.01
CA SER A 247 -19.68 -11.68 1.16
C SER A 247 -19.99 -11.14 2.55
N PRO A 248 -20.99 -10.25 2.72
CA PRO A 248 -21.45 -9.79 4.03
C PRO A 248 -21.85 -10.93 4.99
N PHE A 249 -22.05 -12.15 4.47
CA PHE A 249 -22.29 -13.35 5.27
C PHE A 249 -21.01 -14.00 5.86
N LEU A 250 -19.83 -13.63 5.36
CA LEU A 250 -18.52 -14.10 5.83
C LEU A 250 -17.74 -12.95 6.48
N ARG A 251 -18.42 -12.10 7.20
CA ARG A 251 -17.75 -11.07 8.03
C ARG A 251 -16.85 -11.79 9.01
N ILE A 252 -15.56 -11.76 8.74
CA ILE A 252 -14.54 -11.99 9.75
C ILE A 252 -14.63 -10.77 10.66
N GLU A 253 -15.43 -10.87 11.72
CA GLU A 253 -15.97 -9.76 12.53
C GLU A 253 -14.94 -8.76 13.08
N GLN A 254 -13.66 -9.03 12.95
CA GLN A 254 -12.58 -8.14 13.40
C GLN A 254 -11.71 -7.58 12.26
N ALA A 255 -11.76 -8.16 11.07
CA ALA A 255 -10.88 -7.81 9.96
C ALA A 255 -11.53 -6.84 8.95
N LEU A 256 -12.86 -6.96 8.74
CA LEU A 256 -13.67 -6.08 7.90
C LEU A 256 -14.66 -5.30 8.77
N GLY A 257 -14.73 -4.00 8.53
CA GLY A 257 -15.69 -3.10 9.17
C GLY A 257 -17.10 -3.20 8.59
N PRO A 258 -18.07 -2.48 9.19
CA PRO A 258 -19.44 -2.43 8.69
C PRO A 258 -19.56 -1.70 7.34
N MET A 259 -18.54 -0.93 6.95
CA MET A 259 -18.53 -0.21 5.68
C MET A 259 -18.47 -1.16 4.50
N ASP A 260 -19.17 -0.80 3.43
CA ASP A 260 -19.14 -1.54 2.17
C ASP A 260 -17.72 -1.52 1.56
N GLY A 261 -17.20 -2.71 1.20
CA GLY A 261 -15.84 -2.83 0.69
C GLY A 261 -15.60 -2.05 -0.60
N PRO A 262 -16.43 -2.18 -1.66
CA PRO A 262 -16.34 -1.34 -2.85
C PRO A 262 -16.37 0.15 -2.55
N ARG A 263 -17.20 0.60 -1.60
CA ARG A 263 -17.25 2.00 -1.18
C ARG A 263 -15.95 2.45 -0.52
N THR A 264 -15.37 1.63 0.37
CA THR A 264 -14.07 1.92 1.00
C THR A 264 -12.96 2.05 -0.05
N LEU A 265 -12.89 1.09 -0.99
CA LEU A 265 -11.89 1.14 -2.06
C LEU A 265 -12.07 2.35 -2.97
N MET A 266 -13.31 2.72 -3.31
CA MET A 266 -13.59 3.92 -4.10
C MET A 266 -13.10 5.19 -3.40
N ILE A 267 -13.38 5.36 -2.09
CA ILE A 267 -12.88 6.49 -1.31
C ILE A 267 -11.34 6.50 -1.33
N THR A 268 -10.75 5.34 -1.08
CA THR A 268 -9.29 5.19 -1.04
C THR A 268 -8.65 5.56 -2.37
N THR A 269 -9.15 5.02 -3.49
CA THR A 269 -8.59 5.30 -4.82
C THR A 269 -8.76 6.76 -5.22
N ASP A 270 -9.89 7.39 -4.89
CA ASP A 270 -10.12 8.80 -5.19
C ASP A 270 -9.16 9.72 -4.44
N TYR A 271 -8.90 9.45 -3.14
CA TYR A 271 -7.90 10.21 -2.38
C TYR A 271 -6.48 9.92 -2.85
N LEU A 272 -6.14 8.68 -3.20
CA LEU A 272 -4.83 8.33 -3.79
C LEU A 272 -4.61 9.08 -5.10
N ARG A 273 -5.60 9.06 -6.00
CA ARG A 273 -5.53 9.79 -7.28
C ARG A 273 -5.37 11.29 -7.06
N ALA A 274 -6.24 11.90 -6.25
CA ALA A 274 -6.17 13.32 -5.97
C ALA A 274 -4.79 13.72 -5.41
N PHE A 275 -4.24 12.92 -4.50
CA PHE A 275 -2.95 13.19 -3.91
C PHE A 275 -1.81 13.07 -4.95
N PHE A 276 -1.75 11.96 -5.69
CA PHE A 276 -0.69 11.79 -6.68
C PHE A 276 -0.86 12.70 -7.91
N ASP A 277 -2.09 12.98 -8.35
CA ASP A 277 -2.35 13.95 -9.42
C ASP A 277 -1.86 15.36 -9.01
N ARG A 278 -2.08 15.74 -7.75
CA ARG A 278 -1.56 17.02 -7.23
C ARG A 278 -0.04 17.09 -7.25
N TYR A 279 0.65 16.06 -6.73
CA TYR A 279 2.08 16.14 -6.46
C TYR A 279 2.97 15.57 -7.56
N LEU A 280 2.46 14.70 -8.43
CA LEU A 280 3.21 14.12 -9.53
C LEU A 280 2.81 14.68 -10.89
N LYS A 281 1.57 15.16 -11.06
CA LYS A 281 1.09 15.76 -12.32
C LYS A 281 0.79 17.24 -12.23
N GLY A 282 0.83 17.84 -11.04
CA GLY A 282 0.60 19.28 -10.83
C GLY A 282 -0.86 19.71 -10.96
N SER A 283 -1.81 18.77 -10.84
CA SER A 283 -3.23 19.06 -10.93
C SER A 283 -3.75 19.84 -9.73
N ASP A 284 -4.79 20.63 -9.93
CA ASP A 284 -5.54 21.26 -8.84
C ASP A 284 -6.68 20.32 -8.39
N GLU A 285 -6.54 19.75 -7.18
CA GLU A 285 -7.40 18.70 -6.70
C GLU A 285 -8.37 19.20 -5.62
N PRO A 286 -9.67 19.38 -5.94
CA PRO A 286 -10.65 19.85 -4.97
C PRO A 286 -10.80 18.95 -3.75
N LEU A 287 -10.60 17.64 -3.90
CA LEU A 287 -10.72 16.65 -2.82
C LEU A 287 -9.69 16.86 -1.70
N LEU A 288 -8.58 17.55 -2.00
CA LEU A 288 -7.51 17.88 -1.03
C LEU A 288 -7.68 19.26 -0.38
N LYS A 289 -8.80 19.97 -0.63
CA LYS A 289 -9.02 21.32 -0.10
C LYS A 289 -9.90 21.35 1.14
N GLY A 290 -10.47 20.23 1.54
CA GLY A 290 -11.33 20.12 2.71
C GLY A 290 -12.27 18.91 2.67
N PRO A 291 -13.15 18.78 3.67
CA PRO A 291 -14.13 17.71 3.71
C PRO A 291 -15.00 17.66 2.44
N ALA A 292 -15.16 16.48 1.88
CA ALA A 292 -15.92 16.29 0.63
C ALA A 292 -17.34 15.77 0.92
N SER A 293 -18.35 16.50 0.48
CA SER A 293 -19.77 16.11 0.70
C SER A 293 -20.14 14.76 0.06
N GLN A 294 -19.41 14.34 -0.98
CA GLN A 294 -19.57 13.02 -1.61
C GLN A 294 -19.05 11.87 -0.75
N TYR A 295 -18.21 12.16 0.25
CA TYR A 295 -17.61 11.21 1.18
C TYR A 295 -17.83 11.64 2.64
N PRO A 296 -19.09 11.64 3.12
CA PRO A 296 -19.41 12.03 4.49
C PRO A 296 -18.77 11.08 5.52
N GLU A 297 -18.33 9.89 5.09
CA GLU A 297 -17.62 8.90 5.90
C GLU A 297 -16.13 9.21 6.05
N ALA A 298 -15.59 10.13 5.27
CA ALA A 298 -14.17 10.49 5.31
C ALA A 298 -13.96 11.76 6.17
N GLU A 299 -13.36 11.59 7.33
CA GLU A 299 -12.86 12.71 8.11
C GLU A 299 -11.55 13.20 7.51
N PHE A 300 -11.43 14.51 7.31
CA PHE A 300 -10.33 15.13 6.57
C PHE A 300 -9.55 16.11 7.46
N GLU A 301 -8.24 15.94 7.55
CA GLU A 301 -7.29 16.90 8.14
C GLU A 301 -6.20 17.22 7.12
N ALA A 302 -5.82 18.49 6.99
CA ALA A 302 -4.74 18.94 6.11
C ALA A 302 -3.86 19.98 6.80
N ARG A 303 -2.59 20.04 6.38
CA ARG A 303 -1.58 20.95 6.89
C ARG A 303 -0.77 21.59 5.76
#